data_77b14e66b67cb4f2861f365f6c6147b5
#
_entry.id   77b14e66b67cb4f2861f365f6c6147b5
#
_cell.length_a   1.000
_cell.length_b   1.000
_cell.length_c   1.000
_cell.angle_alpha   90.00
_cell.angle_beta   90.00
_cell.angle_gamma   90.00
#
_symmetry.space_group_name_H-M   'P 1'
#
loop_
_entity.id
_entity.type
_entity.pdbx_description
1 polymer ?
#
loop_
_entity_poly.entity_id
_entity_poly.type
_entity_poly.pdbx_seq_one_letter_code
_entity_poly.pdbx_strand_id
1 'polypeptide(L)'
;MYYPYLRGKQFDLLALRQLSEENKLSAAIHPVIEPVKDNPALFKLIKQFEAVKQPYSLIANPQAGDFLTVSGQEKLQHITNKKARLLTGVSDDLKDAQLLIVQNAESLKENGEIQLEVPTIAPMEFRLLQHIKGPLVLSEDHFLRLKVNYYRVIPDEIFSTTHLTFLKRGFVGFSDFSIDSRIYYEQSYPTREIVLHLVYFTADKQLRIHHFVSPEDELPDFASRFFAVMAEVLEFVPLQKQIDTSGLKLLKENYFKKKFPGMGVLRKASVMHHLELMSRFFDQQSE
;
A
#
# COMPACT_ATOMS: atom_id res chain seq x y z
N MET A 1 -3.26 13.14 6.74
CA MET A 1 -3.45 12.48 5.42
C MET A 1 -2.62 11.20 5.38
N TYR A 2 -3.11 10.14 4.73
CA TYR A 2 -2.39 8.88 4.58
C TYR A 2 -1.92 8.70 3.13
N TYR A 3 -0.64 8.38 2.96
CA TYR A 3 0.05 8.22 1.68
C TYR A 3 0.48 6.76 1.48
N PRO A 4 -0.43 5.82 1.17
CA PRO A 4 -0.04 4.43 0.90
C PRO A 4 0.86 4.36 -0.33
N TYR A 5 2.07 3.82 -0.16
CA TYR A 5 3.02 3.60 -1.25
C TYR A 5 2.75 2.24 -1.90
N LEU A 6 2.37 2.24 -3.15
CA LEU A 6 2.01 1.02 -3.89
C LEU A 6 2.90 0.84 -5.12
N ARG A 7 3.37 -0.40 -5.28
CA ARG A 7 4.24 -0.79 -6.41
C ARG A 7 3.40 -0.98 -7.66
N GLY A 8 2.69 -0.30 -8.24
CA GLY A 8 1.95 -0.41 -9.51
C GLY A 8 1.77 -1.82 -10.10
N LYS A 9 1.73 -2.86 -9.24
CA LYS A 9 1.42 -4.22 -9.64
C LYS A 9 -0.06 -4.32 -10.03
N GLN A 10 -0.37 -5.18 -10.98
CA GLN A 10 -1.72 -5.27 -11.56
C GLN A 10 -2.84 -5.30 -10.51
N PHE A 11 -2.71 -6.13 -9.49
CA PHE A 11 -3.78 -6.32 -8.49
C PHE A 11 -3.86 -5.18 -7.49
N ASP A 12 -2.79 -4.44 -7.24
CA ASP A 12 -2.80 -3.22 -6.44
C ASP A 12 -3.54 -2.09 -7.19
N LEU A 13 -3.26 -1.93 -8.49
CA LEU A 13 -3.95 -0.98 -9.36
C LEU A 13 -5.44 -1.29 -9.49
N LEU A 14 -5.80 -2.58 -9.60
CA LEU A 14 -7.19 -3.03 -9.64
C LEU A 14 -7.91 -2.82 -8.30
N ALA A 15 -7.20 -2.94 -7.16
CA ALA A 15 -7.75 -2.65 -5.84
C ALA A 15 -8.11 -1.16 -5.72
N LEU A 16 -7.17 -0.27 -6.02
CA LEU A 16 -7.38 1.18 -5.99
C LEU A 16 -8.52 1.60 -6.93
N ARG A 17 -8.53 1.05 -8.15
CA ARG A 17 -9.56 1.39 -9.14
C ARG A 17 -10.94 1.00 -8.65
N GLN A 18 -11.11 -0.23 -8.13
CA GLN A 18 -12.40 -0.70 -7.64
C GLN A 18 -12.89 0.13 -6.45
N LEU A 19 -12.03 0.44 -5.47
CA LEU A 19 -12.41 1.31 -4.34
C LEU A 19 -12.83 2.70 -4.81
N SER A 20 -12.14 3.25 -5.81
CA SER A 20 -12.51 4.54 -6.40
C SER A 20 -13.86 4.48 -7.14
N GLU A 21 -14.10 3.43 -7.93
CA GLU A 21 -15.38 3.21 -8.63
C GLU A 21 -16.54 3.01 -7.66
N GLU A 22 -16.29 2.42 -6.50
CA GLU A 22 -17.26 2.21 -5.43
C GLU A 22 -17.42 3.41 -4.46
N ASN A 23 -16.68 4.51 -4.68
CA ASN A 23 -16.63 5.68 -3.80
C ASN A 23 -16.26 5.33 -2.34
N LYS A 24 -15.28 4.41 -2.17
CA LYS A 24 -14.81 3.93 -0.86
C LYS A 24 -13.37 4.32 -0.56
N LEU A 25 -12.78 5.16 -1.38
CA LEU A 25 -11.47 5.73 -1.17
C LEU A 25 -11.63 7.19 -0.74
N SER A 26 -11.38 7.45 0.55
CA SER A 26 -11.50 8.80 1.14
C SER A 26 -10.54 9.79 0.47
N ALA A 27 -10.91 11.07 0.44
CA ALA A 27 -10.03 12.15 0.03
C ALA A 27 -8.81 12.32 0.97
N ALA A 28 -8.87 11.77 2.19
CA ALA A 28 -7.73 11.72 3.10
C ALA A 28 -6.69 10.64 2.75
N ILE A 29 -6.99 9.77 1.78
CA ILE A 29 -6.07 8.77 1.24
C ILE A 29 -5.46 9.31 -0.05
N HIS A 30 -4.13 9.42 -0.09
CA HIS A 30 -3.37 9.91 -1.24
C HIS A 30 -2.41 8.82 -1.74
N PRO A 31 -2.85 7.89 -2.59
CA PRO A 31 -1.99 6.83 -3.09
C PRO A 31 -0.76 7.37 -3.80
N VAL A 32 0.41 6.85 -3.43
CA VAL A 32 1.68 7.09 -4.10
C VAL A 32 2.02 5.84 -4.90
N ILE A 33 2.04 5.97 -6.23
CA ILE A 33 2.16 4.83 -7.13
C ILE A 33 3.53 4.84 -7.78
N GLU A 34 4.35 3.80 -7.51
CA GLU A 34 5.56 3.55 -8.27
C GLU A 34 5.22 2.60 -9.43
N PRO A 35 5.24 3.05 -10.69
CA PRO A 35 4.91 2.21 -11.83
C PRO A 35 6.05 1.24 -12.12
N VAL A 36 5.81 -0.06 -11.91
CA VAL A 36 6.82 -1.11 -12.15
C VAL A 36 6.51 -1.97 -13.37
N LYS A 37 5.27 -1.95 -13.88
CA LYS A 37 4.87 -2.69 -15.09
C LYS A 37 4.09 -1.79 -16.03
N ASP A 38 4.43 -1.85 -17.33
CA ASP A 38 3.68 -1.19 -18.40
C ASP A 38 2.35 -1.93 -18.64
N ASN A 39 1.38 -1.65 -17.79
CA ASN A 39 0.10 -2.34 -17.74
C ASN A 39 -1.05 -1.35 -18.01
N PRO A 40 -2.00 -1.68 -18.91
CA PRO A 40 -3.18 -0.85 -19.15
C PRO A 40 -4.00 -0.52 -17.88
N ALA A 41 -3.88 -1.30 -16.81
CA ALA A 41 -4.54 -1.01 -15.53
C ALA A 41 -4.06 0.31 -14.92
N LEU A 42 -2.78 0.69 -15.10
CA LEU A 42 -2.24 1.97 -14.63
C LEU A 42 -2.98 3.15 -15.29
N PHE A 43 -3.06 3.16 -16.61
CA PHE A 43 -3.71 4.25 -17.35
C PHE A 43 -5.21 4.35 -17.02
N LYS A 44 -5.88 3.22 -16.89
CA LYS A 44 -7.30 3.17 -16.48
C LYS A 44 -7.51 3.72 -15.08
N LEU A 45 -6.61 3.41 -14.14
CA LEU A 45 -6.66 3.93 -12.77
C LEU A 45 -6.45 5.44 -12.76
N ILE A 46 -5.42 5.95 -13.44
CA ILE A 46 -5.14 7.39 -13.50
C ILE A 46 -6.35 8.14 -14.07
N LYS A 47 -6.91 7.65 -15.17
CA LYS A 47 -8.13 8.24 -15.76
C LYS A 47 -9.32 8.25 -14.78
N GLN A 48 -9.49 7.19 -14.01
CA GLN A 48 -10.53 7.10 -12.97
C GLN A 48 -10.28 8.12 -11.86
N PHE A 49 -9.05 8.22 -11.35
CA PHE A 49 -8.70 9.18 -10.30
C PHE A 49 -8.89 10.63 -10.73
N GLU A 50 -8.52 10.96 -11.97
CA GLU A 50 -8.77 12.31 -12.53
C GLU A 50 -10.27 12.60 -12.65
N ALA A 51 -11.07 11.62 -13.07
CA ALA A 51 -12.51 11.79 -13.23
C ALA A 51 -13.23 12.09 -11.91
N VAL A 52 -12.81 11.42 -10.81
CA VAL A 52 -13.42 11.60 -9.47
C VAL A 52 -12.65 12.60 -8.61
N LYS A 53 -11.59 13.21 -9.13
CA LYS A 53 -10.70 14.14 -8.40
C LYS A 53 -10.06 13.53 -7.16
N GLN A 54 -9.74 12.22 -7.19
CA GLN A 54 -9.00 11.54 -6.12
C GLN A 54 -7.59 12.12 -6.02
N PRO A 55 -7.09 12.53 -4.83
CA PRO A 55 -5.70 12.87 -4.66
C PRO A 55 -4.81 11.64 -4.87
N TYR A 56 -3.73 11.77 -5.60
CA TYR A 56 -2.71 10.73 -5.82
C TYR A 56 -1.41 11.36 -6.32
N SER A 57 -0.32 10.59 -6.28
CA SER A 57 0.93 10.93 -6.96
C SER A 57 1.49 9.74 -7.72
N LEU A 58 2.02 9.98 -8.91
CA LEU A 58 2.72 8.99 -9.72
C LEU A 58 4.23 9.27 -9.67
N ILE A 59 5.03 8.26 -9.30
CA ILE A 59 6.49 8.39 -9.27
C ILE A 59 7.00 8.45 -10.71
N ALA A 60 7.62 9.57 -11.06
CA ALA A 60 8.08 9.85 -12.42
C ALA A 60 9.48 9.28 -12.72
N ASN A 61 10.22 8.88 -11.67
CA ASN A 61 11.53 8.24 -11.76
C ASN A 61 11.56 6.91 -10.98
N PRO A 62 10.73 5.91 -11.36
CA PRO A 62 10.69 4.61 -10.68
C PRO A 62 12.05 3.95 -10.67
N GLN A 63 12.32 3.13 -9.64
CA GLN A 63 13.61 2.49 -9.46
C GLN A 63 13.58 0.99 -9.85
N ALA A 64 12.46 0.50 -10.39
CA ALA A 64 12.29 -0.89 -10.80
C ALA A 64 11.31 -1.02 -11.99
N GLY A 65 11.45 -2.09 -12.74
CA GLY A 65 10.48 -2.55 -13.72
C GLY A 65 10.61 -1.97 -15.13
N ASP A 66 9.52 -2.01 -15.89
CA ASP A 66 9.50 -1.74 -17.33
C ASP A 66 9.76 -0.26 -17.68
N PHE A 67 9.48 0.66 -16.75
CA PHE A 67 9.64 2.10 -16.94
C PHE A 67 11.07 2.61 -16.68
N LEU A 68 12.04 1.73 -16.46
CA LEU A 68 13.47 2.08 -16.44
C LEU A 68 14.02 2.33 -17.86
N THR A 69 13.35 1.85 -18.89
CA THR A 69 13.73 2.06 -20.30
C THR A 69 13.42 3.48 -20.76
N VAL A 70 14.16 3.99 -21.75
CA VAL A 70 13.91 5.33 -22.33
C VAL A 70 12.46 5.47 -22.79
N SER A 71 11.95 4.50 -23.54
CA SER A 71 10.57 4.52 -24.03
C SER A 71 9.54 4.44 -22.89
N GLY A 72 9.87 3.74 -21.79
CA GLY A 72 9.04 3.73 -20.58
C GLY A 72 8.98 5.09 -19.89
N GLN A 73 10.12 5.75 -19.74
CA GLN A 73 10.20 7.11 -19.16
C GLN A 73 9.45 8.14 -20.00
N GLU A 74 9.58 8.11 -21.32
CA GLU A 74 8.82 8.97 -22.23
C GLU A 74 7.30 8.79 -22.04
N LYS A 75 6.82 7.55 -21.90
CA LYS A 75 5.41 7.31 -21.60
C LYS A 75 4.98 7.93 -20.28
N LEU A 76 5.80 7.81 -19.22
CA LEU A 76 5.47 8.37 -17.90
C LEU A 76 5.35 9.88 -17.90
N GLN A 77 6.16 10.58 -18.69
CA GLN A 77 6.14 12.06 -18.76
C GLN A 77 4.77 12.62 -19.14
N HIS A 78 4.00 11.89 -19.94
CA HIS A 78 2.72 12.32 -20.48
C HIS A 78 1.48 11.77 -19.78
N ILE A 79 1.66 10.90 -18.74
CA ILE A 79 0.52 10.28 -18.07
C ILE A 79 -0.24 11.26 -17.18
N THR A 80 0.47 12.07 -16.41
CA THR A 80 -0.12 13.02 -15.45
C THR A 80 0.88 14.10 -15.05
N ASN A 81 0.33 15.23 -14.58
CA ASN A 81 1.12 16.29 -13.94
C ASN A 81 1.27 16.09 -12.43
N LYS A 82 0.61 15.09 -11.83
CA LYS A 82 0.68 14.78 -10.38
C LYS A 82 1.89 13.90 -10.08
N LYS A 83 3.09 14.49 -10.19
CA LYS A 83 4.35 13.75 -10.11
C LYS A 83 4.94 13.73 -8.71
N ALA A 84 5.33 12.53 -8.27
CA ALA A 84 6.26 12.35 -7.18
C ALA A 84 7.67 12.07 -7.73
N ARG A 85 8.69 12.42 -6.95
CA ARG A 85 10.08 12.12 -7.25
C ARG A 85 10.74 11.37 -6.09
N LEU A 86 11.38 10.26 -6.42
CA LEU A 86 12.30 9.57 -5.52
C LEU A 86 13.66 10.26 -5.59
N LEU A 87 14.21 10.62 -4.43
CA LEU A 87 15.59 11.08 -4.37
C LEU A 87 16.51 9.86 -4.39
N THR A 88 17.44 9.84 -5.35
CA THR A 88 18.30 8.69 -5.65
C THR A 88 19.73 8.86 -5.15
N GLY A 89 20.09 10.04 -4.63
CA GLY A 89 21.45 10.38 -4.21
C GLY A 89 22.34 10.93 -5.32
N VAL A 90 21.77 11.10 -6.52
CA VAL A 90 22.36 11.88 -7.62
C VAL A 90 21.58 13.17 -7.81
N SER A 91 22.12 14.13 -8.60
CA SER A 91 21.41 15.38 -8.86
C SER A 91 20.11 15.10 -9.63
N ASP A 92 18.99 15.24 -8.93
CA ASP A 92 17.64 14.99 -9.46
C ASP A 92 17.01 16.31 -9.96
N ASP A 93 16.28 16.26 -11.08
CA ASP A 93 15.42 17.39 -11.49
C ASP A 93 14.11 17.33 -10.70
N LEU A 94 13.98 18.23 -9.73
CA LEU A 94 12.86 18.27 -8.79
C LEU A 94 11.80 19.32 -9.15
N LYS A 95 11.98 20.08 -10.24
CA LYS A 95 11.16 21.26 -10.56
C LYS A 95 9.67 20.98 -10.75
N ASP A 96 9.32 19.79 -11.21
CA ASP A 96 7.92 19.40 -11.45
C ASP A 96 7.34 18.51 -10.33
N ALA A 97 8.10 18.28 -9.26
CA ALA A 97 7.67 17.43 -8.14
C ALA A 97 6.58 18.11 -7.30
N GLN A 98 5.49 17.42 -7.08
CA GLN A 98 4.44 17.79 -6.13
C GLN A 98 4.53 17.00 -4.81
N LEU A 99 5.35 15.96 -4.80
CA LEU A 99 5.66 15.13 -3.65
C LEU A 99 7.08 14.60 -3.80
N LEU A 100 7.85 14.65 -2.73
CA LEU A 100 9.19 14.06 -2.67
C LEU A 100 9.19 12.81 -1.80
N ILE A 101 10.11 11.89 -2.12
CA ILE A 101 10.29 10.66 -1.35
C ILE A 101 11.78 10.49 -1.10
N VAL A 102 12.15 10.50 0.17
CA VAL A 102 13.51 10.31 0.65
C VAL A 102 13.56 9.00 1.42
N GLN A 103 14.39 8.07 1.02
CA GLN A 103 14.43 6.74 1.63
C GLN A 103 15.45 6.63 2.77
N ASN A 104 16.53 7.41 2.69
CA ASN A 104 17.63 7.42 3.67
C ASN A 104 18.50 8.68 3.47
N ALA A 105 19.49 8.86 4.33
CA ALA A 105 20.39 10.02 4.27
C ALA A 105 21.26 10.05 2.98
N GLU A 106 21.59 8.91 2.39
CA GLU A 106 22.34 8.85 1.13
C GLU A 106 21.57 9.44 -0.03
N SER A 107 20.23 9.33 0.00
CA SER A 107 19.35 9.93 -1.01
C SER A 107 19.48 11.46 -1.10
N LEU A 108 20.02 12.13 -0.06
CA LEU A 108 20.26 13.58 -0.05
C LEU A 108 21.67 13.96 -0.52
N LYS A 109 22.57 13.01 -0.70
CA LYS A 109 24.01 13.25 -0.83
C LYS A 109 24.39 14.27 -1.92
N GLU A 110 23.76 14.20 -3.08
CA GLU A 110 24.01 15.11 -4.20
C GLU A 110 22.97 16.25 -4.29
N ASN A 111 21.85 16.13 -3.59
CA ASN A 111 20.77 17.12 -3.62
C ASN A 111 20.88 18.15 -2.49
N GLY A 112 21.72 17.89 -1.48
CA GLY A 112 21.92 18.78 -0.36
C GLY A 112 20.65 19.01 0.46
N GLU A 113 20.40 20.27 0.84
CA GLU A 113 19.15 20.64 1.53
C GLU A 113 17.98 20.71 0.58
N ILE A 114 16.87 20.03 0.93
CA ILE A 114 15.61 20.14 0.19
C ILE A 114 14.89 21.41 0.68
N GLN A 115 14.79 22.39 -0.20
CA GLN A 115 14.13 23.68 0.06
C GLN A 115 12.74 23.80 -0.57
N LEU A 116 12.23 22.72 -1.18
CA LEU A 116 10.90 22.73 -1.80
C LEU A 116 9.80 22.67 -0.74
N GLU A 117 8.80 23.53 -0.89
CA GLU A 117 7.63 23.57 -0.01
C GLU A 117 6.57 22.50 -0.35
N VAL A 118 7.00 21.37 -0.87
CA VAL A 118 6.12 20.23 -1.20
C VAL A 118 6.19 19.17 -0.11
N PRO A 119 5.13 18.38 0.11
CA PRO A 119 5.17 17.28 1.06
C PRO A 119 6.33 16.33 0.75
N THR A 120 7.08 15.95 1.77
CA THR A 120 8.21 15.05 1.63
C THR A 120 8.04 13.84 2.53
N ILE A 121 7.92 12.66 1.91
CA ILE A 121 7.88 11.36 2.59
C ILE A 121 9.30 10.99 3.01
N ALA A 122 9.53 10.80 4.31
CA ALA A 122 10.83 10.46 4.86
C ALA A 122 10.72 9.56 6.11
N PRO A 123 11.70 8.67 6.36
CA PRO A 123 11.77 7.89 7.61
C PRO A 123 12.09 8.82 8.80
N MET A 124 11.80 8.34 10.01
CA MET A 124 12.09 9.07 11.27
C MET A 124 13.59 9.01 11.61
N GLU A 125 14.39 9.67 10.80
CA GLU A 125 15.83 9.82 11.02
C GLU A 125 16.19 11.29 11.27
N PHE A 126 16.59 11.63 12.51
CA PHE A 126 16.88 13.02 12.89
C PHE A 126 17.89 13.70 11.94
N ARG A 127 18.97 12.99 11.58
CA ARG A 127 19.99 13.52 10.67
C ARG A 127 19.47 13.83 9.27
N LEU A 128 18.42 13.11 8.85
CA LEU A 128 17.76 13.31 7.56
C LEU A 128 16.78 14.48 7.64
N LEU A 129 15.92 14.48 8.67
CA LEU A 129 14.82 15.44 8.78
C LEU A 129 15.28 16.89 8.90
N GLN A 130 16.46 17.14 9.47
CA GLN A 130 17.02 18.49 9.59
C GLN A 130 17.35 19.16 8.25
N HIS A 131 17.49 18.36 7.17
CA HIS A 131 17.78 18.86 5.82
C HIS A 131 16.52 19.08 4.97
N ILE A 132 15.34 18.81 5.52
CA ILE A 132 14.06 18.92 4.80
C ILE A 132 13.25 20.07 5.42
N LYS A 133 12.98 21.12 4.65
CA LYS A 133 12.27 22.31 5.13
C LYS A 133 10.77 22.32 4.84
N GLY A 134 10.29 21.44 3.96
CA GLY A 134 8.89 21.34 3.59
C GLY A 134 8.03 20.55 4.59
N PRO A 135 6.73 20.39 4.30
CA PRO A 135 5.84 19.55 5.10
C PRO A 135 6.32 18.09 5.13
N LEU A 136 6.49 17.53 6.33
CA LEU A 136 7.01 16.19 6.51
C LEU A 136 5.90 15.16 6.59
N VAL A 137 6.03 14.07 5.82
CA VAL A 137 5.18 12.87 5.86
C VAL A 137 6.02 11.71 6.39
N LEU A 138 5.63 11.13 7.51
CA LEU A 138 6.37 10.04 8.15
C LEU A 138 6.26 8.76 7.33
N SER A 139 7.40 8.17 6.95
CA SER A 139 7.46 6.85 6.29
C SER A 139 7.85 5.77 7.28
N GLU A 140 7.03 4.73 7.38
CA GLU A 140 7.31 3.54 8.18
C GLU A 140 7.02 2.27 7.36
N ASP A 141 7.84 1.21 7.54
CA ASP A 141 7.62 -0.10 6.90
C ASP A 141 7.10 -1.07 7.96
N HIS A 142 5.81 -1.32 7.94
CA HIS A 142 5.13 -2.12 8.95
C HIS A 142 4.98 -3.59 8.54
N PHE A 143 5.17 -3.92 7.26
CA PHE A 143 4.96 -5.26 6.75
C PHE A 143 6.26 -5.88 6.25
N LEU A 144 6.82 -6.78 7.05
CA LEU A 144 7.97 -7.57 6.63
C LEU A 144 7.51 -8.82 5.87
N ARG A 145 8.06 -9.04 4.67
CA ARG A 145 7.82 -10.27 3.91
C ARG A 145 8.69 -11.38 4.46
N LEU A 146 8.10 -12.18 5.35
CA LEU A 146 8.78 -13.27 6.04
C LEU A 146 8.38 -14.64 5.45
N LYS A 147 9.06 -15.69 5.90
CA LYS A 147 8.70 -17.07 5.54
C LYS A 147 7.39 -17.47 6.21
N VAL A 148 6.64 -18.38 5.59
CA VAL A 148 5.33 -18.85 6.07
C VAL A 148 5.36 -19.31 7.53
N ASN A 149 6.41 -20.00 7.95
CA ASN A 149 6.56 -20.48 9.32
C ASN A 149 6.55 -19.34 10.37
N TYR A 150 7.02 -18.14 10.03
CA TYR A 150 6.91 -17.00 10.93
C TYR A 150 5.44 -16.67 11.22
N TYR A 151 4.62 -16.61 10.19
CA TYR A 151 3.19 -16.29 10.30
C TYR A 151 2.38 -17.35 11.03
N ARG A 152 2.84 -18.62 11.04
CA ARG A 152 2.23 -19.68 11.85
C ARG A 152 2.52 -19.50 13.34
N VAL A 153 3.74 -19.08 13.68
CA VAL A 153 4.17 -18.87 15.06
C VAL A 153 3.63 -17.56 15.63
N ILE A 154 3.58 -16.53 14.79
CA ILE A 154 3.06 -15.19 15.14
C ILE A 154 1.92 -14.87 14.18
N PRO A 155 0.72 -15.42 14.42
CA PRO A 155 -0.41 -15.21 13.53
C PRO A 155 -1.03 -13.82 13.66
N ASP A 156 -0.73 -13.08 14.73
CA ASP A 156 -1.33 -11.78 15.01
C ASP A 156 -0.32 -10.83 15.64
N GLU A 157 -0.16 -9.64 15.05
CA GLU A 157 0.78 -8.65 15.54
C GLU A 157 0.25 -7.20 15.35
N ILE A 158 0.89 -6.24 16.01
CA ILE A 158 0.59 -4.82 15.77
C ILE A 158 1.07 -4.46 14.37
N PHE A 159 0.15 -3.96 13.54
CA PHE A 159 0.53 -3.45 12.24
C PHE A 159 0.99 -2.00 12.34
N SER A 160 0.17 -1.10 12.91
CA SER A 160 0.54 0.31 13.04
C SER A 160 -0.27 1.03 14.12
N THR A 161 0.37 2.03 14.74
CA THR A 161 -0.29 3.06 15.56
C THR A 161 -0.01 4.47 15.03
N THR A 162 0.64 4.57 13.88
CA THR A 162 1.13 5.82 13.29
C THR A 162 -0.02 6.77 12.96
N HIS A 163 -1.15 6.25 12.47
CA HIS A 163 -2.37 7.03 12.20
C HIS A 163 -2.94 7.74 13.44
N LEU A 164 -2.61 7.29 14.66
CA LEU A 164 -2.99 7.94 15.92
C LEU A 164 -1.97 8.98 16.41
N THR A 165 -0.74 8.93 15.91
CA THR A 165 0.38 9.64 16.54
C THR A 165 1.12 10.61 15.63
N PHE A 166 1.01 10.49 14.30
CA PHE A 166 1.80 11.27 13.35
C PHE A 166 1.69 12.79 13.55
N LEU A 167 0.49 13.32 13.81
CA LEU A 167 0.28 14.75 14.07
C LEU A 167 1.01 15.21 15.33
N LYS A 168 0.95 14.44 16.42
CA LYS A 168 1.64 14.73 17.68
C LYS A 168 3.16 14.66 17.54
N ARG A 169 3.65 13.90 16.57
CA ARG A 169 5.07 13.78 16.20
C ARG A 169 5.54 14.89 15.25
N GLY A 170 4.66 15.84 14.87
CA GLY A 170 4.98 16.98 14.01
C GLY A 170 4.89 16.71 12.51
N PHE A 171 4.28 15.59 12.08
CA PHE A 171 4.11 15.26 10.67
C PHE A 171 2.72 15.67 10.15
N VAL A 172 2.63 16.08 8.88
CA VAL A 172 1.36 16.44 8.23
C VAL A 172 0.61 15.22 7.70
N GLY A 173 1.29 14.07 7.63
CA GLY A 173 0.74 12.80 7.17
C GLY A 173 1.70 11.65 7.48
N PHE A 174 1.31 10.46 7.06
CA PHE A 174 2.17 9.27 7.14
C PHE A 174 2.02 8.40 5.90
N SER A 175 3.00 7.56 5.65
CA SER A 175 3.14 6.64 4.53
C SER A 175 3.60 5.28 5.03
N ASP A 176 3.05 4.23 4.47
CA ASP A 176 3.53 2.86 4.57
C ASP A 176 3.39 2.15 3.22
N PHE A 177 3.80 0.90 3.16
CA PHE A 177 3.73 0.07 1.95
C PHE A 177 2.47 -0.81 1.91
N SER A 178 1.44 -0.49 2.73
CA SER A 178 0.24 -1.32 2.87
C SER A 178 0.61 -2.77 3.22
N ILE A 179 -0.03 -3.75 2.59
CA ILE A 179 0.27 -5.18 2.78
C ILE A 179 1.41 -5.60 1.83
N ASP A 180 2.49 -4.85 1.85
CA ASP A 180 3.75 -5.13 1.16
C ASP A 180 4.91 -4.48 1.94
N SER A 181 6.14 -4.70 1.52
CA SER A 181 7.32 -4.15 2.14
C SER A 181 8.01 -3.13 1.22
N ARG A 182 8.87 -2.31 1.83
CA ARG A 182 9.73 -1.37 1.10
C ARG A 182 10.61 -2.06 0.06
N ILE A 183 11.02 -3.30 0.32
CA ILE A 183 11.86 -4.06 -0.60
C ILE A 183 11.00 -4.56 -1.76
N TYR A 184 11.39 -4.19 -2.99
CA TYR A 184 10.74 -4.69 -4.19
C TYR A 184 11.21 -6.10 -4.52
N TYR A 185 10.25 -7.00 -4.68
CA TYR A 185 10.49 -8.34 -5.18
C TYR A 185 9.71 -8.52 -6.49
N GLU A 186 10.43 -8.76 -7.59
CA GLU A 186 9.81 -8.97 -8.89
C GLU A 186 9.01 -10.27 -8.92
N GLN A 187 9.55 -11.32 -8.30
CA GLN A 187 8.88 -12.62 -8.20
C GLN A 187 8.63 -12.98 -6.74
N SER A 188 7.50 -13.61 -6.49
CA SER A 188 7.24 -14.25 -5.20
C SER A 188 7.92 -15.60 -5.16
N TYR A 189 8.45 -15.99 -4.00
CA TYR A 189 8.89 -17.38 -3.81
C TYR A 189 7.70 -18.30 -4.04
N PRO A 190 7.87 -19.36 -4.86
CA PRO A 190 6.83 -20.35 -5.03
C PRO A 190 6.55 -21.00 -3.66
N THR A 191 5.33 -20.89 -3.20
CA THR A 191 4.87 -21.56 -1.99
C THR A 191 3.64 -22.38 -2.34
N ARG A 192 3.46 -23.50 -1.64
CA ARG A 192 2.23 -24.30 -1.72
C ARG A 192 1.15 -23.79 -0.78
N GLU A 193 1.53 -23.02 0.23
CA GLU A 193 0.60 -22.46 1.20
C GLU A 193 -0.06 -21.20 0.69
N ILE A 194 -1.26 -20.97 1.17
CA ILE A 194 -1.92 -19.66 1.13
C ILE A 194 -1.68 -18.95 2.44
N VAL A 195 -1.20 -17.73 2.36
CA VAL A 195 -1.17 -16.79 3.48
C VAL A 195 -2.02 -15.58 3.10
N LEU A 196 -3.08 -15.36 3.87
CA LEU A 196 -3.95 -14.20 3.70
C LEU A 196 -3.72 -13.24 4.88
N HIS A 197 -3.32 -12.03 4.58
CA HIS A 197 -3.07 -10.99 5.57
C HIS A 197 -4.24 -10.01 5.60
N LEU A 198 -4.89 -9.88 6.75
CA LEU A 198 -6.01 -8.95 6.94
C LEU A 198 -5.77 -8.09 8.17
N VAL A 199 -5.90 -6.79 8.01
CA VAL A 199 -5.79 -5.84 9.12
C VAL A 199 -7.14 -5.64 9.81
N TYR A 200 -7.11 -5.22 11.07
CA TYR A 200 -8.31 -4.87 11.81
C TYR A 200 -8.01 -3.85 12.91
N PHE A 201 -9.01 -3.07 13.29
CA PHE A 201 -8.88 -2.16 14.41
C PHE A 201 -9.27 -2.83 15.72
N THR A 202 -8.45 -2.60 16.75
CA THR A 202 -8.80 -2.89 18.14
C THR A 202 -9.79 -1.85 18.69
N ALA A 203 -10.29 -2.06 19.90
CA ALA A 203 -11.21 -1.12 20.55
C ALA A 203 -10.56 0.27 20.78
N ASP A 204 -9.25 0.30 21.06
CA ASP A 204 -8.44 1.52 21.23
C ASP A 204 -7.87 2.05 19.89
N LYS A 205 -8.40 1.57 18.78
CA LYS A 205 -8.06 1.99 17.41
C LYS A 205 -6.63 1.72 16.96
N GLN A 206 -5.90 0.82 17.62
CA GLN A 206 -4.65 0.30 17.05
C GLN A 206 -4.97 -0.56 15.83
N LEU A 207 -4.17 -0.44 14.79
CA LEU A 207 -4.28 -1.30 13.61
C LEU A 207 -3.41 -2.54 13.84
N ARG A 208 -4.04 -3.71 13.86
CA ARG A 208 -3.36 -5.01 13.94
C ARG A 208 -3.47 -5.73 12.60
N ILE A 209 -2.61 -6.71 12.38
CA ILE A 209 -2.66 -7.60 11.23
C ILE A 209 -2.76 -9.04 11.69
N HIS A 210 -3.68 -9.80 11.11
CA HIS A 210 -3.75 -11.23 11.31
C HIS A 210 -3.34 -11.97 10.03
N HIS A 211 -2.54 -13.00 10.21
CA HIS A 211 -1.98 -13.83 9.14
C HIS A 211 -2.68 -15.19 9.14
N PHE A 212 -3.67 -15.35 8.27
CA PHE A 212 -4.36 -16.62 8.09
C PHE A 212 -3.53 -17.50 7.17
N VAL A 213 -3.03 -18.60 7.70
CA VAL A 213 -2.12 -19.53 6.99
C VAL A 213 -2.82 -20.85 6.76
N SER A 214 -2.84 -21.34 5.52
CA SER A 214 -3.42 -22.66 5.24
C SER A 214 -2.74 -23.75 6.06
N PRO A 215 -3.47 -24.81 6.47
CA PRO A 215 -2.92 -25.93 7.21
C PRO A 215 -1.68 -26.55 6.55
N GLU A 216 -0.80 -27.16 7.36
CA GLU A 216 0.37 -27.88 6.89
C GLU A 216 0.01 -29.21 6.18
N ASP A 217 -1.17 -29.75 6.49
CA ASP A 217 -1.66 -30.98 5.90
C ASP A 217 -1.63 -30.99 4.38
N GLU A 218 -1.50 -32.16 3.79
CA GLU A 218 -1.51 -32.37 2.35
C GLU A 218 -2.89 -32.09 1.75
N LEU A 219 -3.23 -30.79 1.68
CA LEU A 219 -4.39 -30.38 0.93
C LEU A 219 -4.07 -30.46 -0.58
N PRO A 220 -4.97 -31.03 -1.40
CA PRO A 220 -4.66 -31.40 -2.77
C PRO A 220 -4.33 -30.23 -3.68
N ASP A 221 -4.92 -29.05 -3.44
CA ASP A 221 -4.82 -27.89 -4.30
C ASP A 221 -4.99 -26.55 -3.57
N PHE A 222 -4.78 -25.47 -4.30
CA PHE A 222 -4.97 -24.11 -3.78
C PHE A 222 -6.43 -23.80 -3.44
N ALA A 223 -7.40 -24.44 -4.07
CA ALA A 223 -8.81 -24.21 -3.76
C ALA A 223 -9.14 -24.72 -2.36
N SER A 224 -8.72 -25.95 -2.03
CA SER A 224 -8.89 -26.55 -0.70
C SER A 224 -8.20 -25.72 0.37
N ARG A 225 -6.99 -25.23 0.09
CA ARG A 225 -6.25 -24.32 1.00
C ARG A 225 -6.96 -22.98 1.20
N PHE A 226 -7.51 -22.42 0.14
CA PHE A 226 -8.30 -21.20 0.22
C PHE A 226 -9.54 -21.37 1.10
N PHE A 227 -10.26 -22.50 0.95
CA PHE A 227 -11.45 -22.75 1.76
C PHE A 227 -11.12 -22.95 3.23
N ALA A 228 -10.00 -23.60 3.56
CA ALA A 228 -9.54 -23.74 4.93
C ALA A 228 -9.21 -22.36 5.56
N VAL A 229 -8.43 -21.55 4.87
CA VAL A 229 -8.11 -20.16 5.29
C VAL A 229 -9.37 -19.33 5.48
N MET A 230 -10.33 -19.41 4.55
CA MET A 230 -11.56 -18.64 4.64
C MET A 230 -12.49 -19.09 5.75
N ALA A 231 -12.48 -20.37 6.15
CA ALA A 231 -13.21 -20.84 7.32
C ALA A 231 -12.69 -20.13 8.59
N GLU A 232 -11.38 -20.03 8.77
CA GLU A 232 -10.75 -19.31 9.89
C GLU A 232 -11.11 -17.80 9.85
N VAL A 233 -11.05 -17.17 8.66
CA VAL A 233 -11.43 -15.76 8.48
C VAL A 233 -12.86 -15.50 8.92
N LEU A 234 -13.78 -16.41 8.60
CA LEU A 234 -15.20 -16.29 8.97
C LEU A 234 -15.46 -16.46 10.47
N GLU A 235 -14.60 -17.20 11.18
CA GLU A 235 -14.68 -17.41 12.61
C GLU A 235 -13.93 -16.35 13.43
N PHE A 236 -13.05 -15.58 12.79
CA PHE A 236 -12.21 -14.61 13.49
C PHE A 236 -13.02 -13.40 13.98
N VAL A 237 -13.32 -13.40 15.28
CA VAL A 237 -14.20 -12.44 15.97
C VAL A 237 -13.83 -10.97 15.72
N PRO A 238 -12.54 -10.55 15.70
CA PRO A 238 -12.21 -9.14 15.43
C PRO A 238 -12.68 -8.65 14.07
N LEU A 239 -12.65 -9.47 13.02
CA LEU A 239 -13.17 -9.11 11.70
C LEU A 239 -14.71 -9.14 11.65
N GLN A 240 -15.36 -10.04 12.39
CA GLN A 240 -16.81 -10.11 12.46
C GLN A 240 -17.45 -8.85 13.09
N LYS A 241 -16.74 -8.20 14.00
CA LYS A 241 -17.17 -6.98 14.68
C LYS A 241 -16.99 -5.72 13.84
N GLN A 242 -16.34 -5.83 12.71
CA GLN A 242 -16.13 -4.72 11.79
C GLN A 242 -17.09 -4.77 10.63
N ILE A 243 -17.37 -3.59 10.04
CA ILE A 243 -18.20 -3.53 8.84
C ILE A 243 -17.47 -4.20 7.69
N ASP A 244 -18.13 -5.09 6.96
CA ASP A 244 -17.58 -5.73 5.77
C ASP A 244 -17.14 -4.70 4.75
N THR A 245 -15.83 -4.74 4.47
CA THR A 245 -15.22 -3.98 3.38
C THR A 245 -15.44 -4.68 2.03
N SER A 246 -15.23 -3.96 0.93
CA SER A 246 -15.27 -4.54 -0.42
C SER A 246 -14.28 -5.69 -0.59
N GLY A 247 -13.11 -5.59 0.06
CA GLY A 247 -12.14 -6.68 0.07
C GLY A 247 -12.67 -7.95 0.75
N LEU A 248 -13.26 -7.83 1.95
CA LEU A 248 -13.87 -8.96 2.66
C LEU A 248 -15.07 -9.52 1.91
N LYS A 249 -15.93 -8.67 1.34
CA LYS A 249 -17.06 -9.12 0.51
C LYS A 249 -16.60 -9.94 -0.67
N LEU A 250 -15.55 -9.49 -1.38
CA LEU A 250 -14.96 -10.22 -2.50
C LEU A 250 -14.47 -11.62 -2.09
N LEU A 251 -13.80 -11.75 -0.94
CA LEU A 251 -13.35 -13.04 -0.42
C LEU A 251 -14.54 -13.95 -0.04
N LYS A 252 -15.50 -13.42 0.72
CA LYS A 252 -16.71 -14.16 1.14
C LYS A 252 -17.54 -14.64 -0.06
N GLU A 253 -17.74 -13.79 -1.07
CA GLU A 253 -18.45 -14.19 -2.29
C GLU A 253 -17.80 -15.37 -3.01
N ASN A 254 -16.46 -15.36 -3.14
CA ASN A 254 -15.74 -16.45 -3.77
C ASN A 254 -15.82 -17.74 -2.94
N TYR A 255 -15.74 -17.62 -1.62
CA TYR A 255 -15.91 -18.75 -0.69
C TYR A 255 -17.29 -19.39 -0.83
N PHE A 256 -18.37 -18.61 -0.77
CA PHE A 256 -19.73 -19.13 -0.87
C PHE A 256 -20.07 -19.67 -2.29
N LYS A 257 -19.47 -19.08 -3.32
CA LYS A 257 -19.54 -19.63 -4.70
C LYS A 257 -18.66 -20.86 -4.93
N LYS A 258 -17.96 -21.35 -3.90
CA LYS A 258 -17.02 -22.48 -3.96
C LYS A 258 -15.96 -22.31 -5.07
N LYS A 259 -15.45 -21.11 -5.24
CA LYS A 259 -14.50 -20.75 -6.28
C LYS A 259 -13.21 -20.18 -5.67
N PHE A 260 -12.07 -20.78 -6.01
CA PHE A 260 -10.77 -20.15 -5.71
C PHE A 260 -10.51 -19.01 -6.72
N PRO A 261 -10.35 -17.76 -6.26
CA PRO A 261 -10.24 -16.63 -7.17
C PRO A 261 -8.82 -16.40 -7.72
N GLY A 262 -7.82 -17.14 -7.22
CA GLY A 262 -6.41 -16.97 -7.50
C GLY A 262 -5.69 -16.00 -6.56
N MET A 263 -4.37 -16.19 -6.41
CA MET A 263 -3.52 -15.46 -5.45
C MET A 263 -3.56 -13.94 -5.66
N GLY A 264 -3.60 -13.49 -6.91
CA GLY A 264 -3.68 -12.06 -7.21
C GLY A 264 -4.95 -11.40 -6.68
N VAL A 265 -6.08 -12.12 -6.72
CA VAL A 265 -7.36 -11.62 -6.17
C VAL A 265 -7.32 -11.60 -4.64
N LEU A 266 -6.65 -12.57 -3.99
CA LEU A 266 -6.44 -12.54 -2.54
C LEU A 266 -5.65 -11.28 -2.14
N ARG A 267 -4.53 -10.99 -2.83
CA ARG A 267 -3.78 -9.76 -2.63
C ARG A 267 -4.63 -8.51 -2.84
N LYS A 268 -5.37 -8.45 -3.95
CA LYS A 268 -6.30 -7.36 -4.23
C LYS A 268 -7.27 -7.13 -3.07
N ALA A 269 -7.87 -8.21 -2.57
CA ALA A 269 -8.83 -8.14 -1.47
C ALA A 269 -8.19 -7.62 -0.18
N SER A 270 -6.97 -8.06 0.18
CA SER A 270 -6.24 -7.55 1.35
C SER A 270 -5.93 -6.06 1.24
N VAL A 271 -5.46 -5.59 0.08
CA VAL A 271 -5.19 -4.16 -0.16
C VAL A 271 -6.47 -3.34 -0.12
N MET A 272 -7.56 -3.80 -0.76
CA MET A 272 -8.86 -3.13 -0.70
C MET A 272 -9.36 -3.03 0.73
N HIS A 273 -9.26 -4.12 1.50
CA HIS A 273 -9.68 -4.15 2.89
C HIS A 273 -8.93 -3.12 3.73
N HIS A 274 -7.60 -3.09 3.64
CA HIS A 274 -6.77 -2.13 4.37
C HIS A 274 -7.12 -0.68 4.01
N LEU A 275 -7.14 -0.34 2.73
CA LEU A 275 -7.37 1.03 2.29
C LEU A 275 -8.80 1.51 2.60
N GLU A 276 -9.80 0.66 2.53
CA GLU A 276 -11.17 1.01 2.91
C GLU A 276 -11.31 1.20 4.42
N LEU A 277 -10.65 0.37 5.25
CA LEU A 277 -10.63 0.59 6.70
C LEU A 277 -10.00 1.93 7.06
N MET A 278 -8.88 2.27 6.45
CA MET A 278 -8.21 3.55 6.68
C MET A 278 -9.05 4.72 6.16
N SER A 279 -9.73 4.57 5.03
CA SER A 279 -10.66 5.59 4.52
C SER A 279 -11.76 5.89 5.53
N ARG A 280 -12.44 4.87 6.02
CA ARG A 280 -13.49 5.00 7.03
C ARG A 280 -13.00 5.62 8.35
N PHE A 281 -11.77 5.26 8.76
CA PHE A 281 -11.16 5.83 9.96
C PHE A 281 -11.00 7.35 9.83
N PHE A 282 -10.50 7.84 8.68
CA PHE A 282 -10.31 9.27 8.47
C PHE A 282 -11.63 10.02 8.27
N ASP A 283 -12.60 9.43 7.58
CA ASP A 283 -13.90 10.06 7.35
C ASP A 283 -14.65 10.28 8.69
N GLN A 284 -14.58 9.30 9.61
CA GLN A 284 -15.16 9.42 10.96
C GLN A 284 -14.47 10.48 11.86
N GLN A 285 -13.26 10.90 11.57
CA GLN A 285 -12.57 11.96 12.32
C GLN A 285 -12.87 13.37 11.76
N SER A 286 -13.44 13.43 10.57
CA SER A 286 -13.76 14.67 9.88
C SER A 286 -15.19 15.15 10.14
N GLU A 287 -16.03 14.29 10.76
CA GLU A 287 -17.36 14.57 11.27
C GLU A 287 -17.30 15.07 12.72
#